data_645bb2717e0314e648c7d9664a4a54bc
#
_entry.id   645bb2717e0314e648c7d9664a4a54bc
#
_cell.length_a   1.000
_cell.length_b   1.000
_cell.length_c   1.000
_cell.angle_alpha   90.00
_cell.angle_beta   90.00
_cell.angle_gamma   90.00
#
_symmetry.space_group_name_H-M   'P 1'
#
loop_
_entity.id
_entity.type
_entity.pdbx_description
1 polymer ?
#
loop_
_entity_poly.entity_id
_entity_poly.type
_entity_poly.pdbx_seq_one_letter_code
_entity_poly.pdbx_strand_id
1 'polypeptide(L)'
;MDEFQDETQHLHQPVANINQDLETAYVAQMCLTWEVLHCQYTQLSQKISSQPDSPTFYNHSAQQFQQLLVLLQRFIETEPFEPGTRPEIYTRMRNALPMLLQVPKVQGSDQKKLEDDELPVLAPDLLKVIESSILTFHLFVKMDKKSSSVRNLFGSQNQMTTPVHQVQCSLEKSSNAYFGTEVWTLDVAVGLLWDNFRVFLTQKKVKLKELRKKTKNLKKKSWPSMAADVDLLLGLIDVKIMNRVLRMERISKEQLFWCEEKMKKVDVTDGKLQRDPSLILFPG
;
A
#
# COMPACT_ATOMS: atom_id res chain seq x y z
N MET A 1 15.10 45.85 16.65
CA MET A 1 15.71 44.80 15.79
C MET A 1 14.95 43.50 15.88
N ASP A 2 13.64 43.55 16.10
CA ASP A 2 12.79 42.36 16.43
C ASP A 2 11.61 42.13 15.47
N GLU A 3 11.62 42.76 14.31
CA GLU A 3 10.50 42.64 13.34
C GLU A 3 10.73 41.62 12.22
N PHE A 4 11.92 40.99 12.13
CA PHE A 4 12.25 40.07 11.02
C PHE A 4 12.04 38.58 11.32
N GLN A 5 11.62 38.19 12.53
CA GLN A 5 11.45 36.75 12.89
C GLN A 5 10.03 36.23 12.76
N ASP A 6 9.01 37.07 12.60
CA ASP A 6 7.61 36.65 12.58
C ASP A 6 7.10 36.27 11.18
N GLU A 7 7.66 36.83 10.11
CA GLU A 7 7.22 36.52 8.73
C GLU A 7 7.64 35.12 8.24
N THR A 8 8.69 34.54 8.80
CA THR A 8 9.17 33.19 8.40
C THR A 8 8.33 32.05 8.99
N GLN A 9 7.64 32.27 10.10
CA GLN A 9 6.80 31.23 10.72
C GLN A 9 5.46 31.06 9.99
N HIS A 10 4.89 32.13 9.43
CA HIS A 10 3.63 32.07 8.69
C HIS A 10 3.74 31.42 7.31
N LEU A 11 4.92 31.38 6.70
CA LEU A 11 5.14 30.73 5.38
C LEU A 11 5.38 29.22 5.49
N HIS A 12 5.83 28.72 6.63
CA HIS A 12 6.08 27.29 6.80
C HIS A 12 4.82 26.44 7.12
N GLN A 13 3.79 27.03 7.74
CA GLN A 13 2.56 26.32 8.06
C GLN A 13 1.74 25.86 6.82
N PRO A 14 1.52 26.66 5.78
CA PRO A 14 0.75 26.22 4.61
C PRO A 14 1.48 25.12 3.81
N VAL A 15 2.80 25.14 3.72
CA VAL A 15 3.58 24.13 2.98
C VAL A 15 3.54 22.78 3.69
N ALA A 16 3.61 22.75 5.02
CA ALA A 16 3.50 21.50 5.79
C ALA A 16 2.12 20.83 5.61
N ASN A 17 1.04 21.62 5.59
CA ASN A 17 -0.31 21.11 5.36
C ASN A 17 -0.45 20.51 3.96
N ILE A 18 0.08 21.17 2.92
CA ILE A 18 0.03 20.67 1.53
C ILE A 18 0.74 19.32 1.41
N ASN A 19 1.90 19.16 2.02
CA ASN A 19 2.65 17.90 1.97
C ASN A 19 1.91 16.76 2.67
N GLN A 20 1.22 17.04 3.79
CA GLN A 20 0.39 16.08 4.51
C GLN A 20 -0.82 15.66 3.69
N ASP A 21 -1.48 16.60 3.02
CA ASP A 21 -2.62 16.32 2.13
C ASP A 21 -2.18 15.49 0.93
N LEU A 22 -1.02 15.78 0.33
CA LEU A 22 -0.43 14.97 -0.74
C LEU A 22 -0.10 13.56 -0.27
N GLU A 23 0.45 13.40 0.94
CA GLU A 23 0.72 12.08 1.52
C GLU A 23 -0.57 11.30 1.73
N THR A 24 -1.59 11.93 2.30
CA THR A 24 -2.89 11.29 2.53
C THR A 24 -3.53 10.85 1.23
N ALA A 25 -3.58 11.73 0.22
CA ALA A 25 -4.13 11.40 -1.10
C ALA A 25 -3.36 10.27 -1.80
N TYR A 26 -2.03 10.28 -1.73
CA TYR A 26 -1.19 9.21 -2.28
C TYR A 26 -1.46 7.86 -1.60
N VAL A 27 -1.51 7.84 -0.26
CA VAL A 27 -1.75 6.61 0.51
C VAL A 27 -3.16 6.10 0.28
N ALA A 28 -4.16 6.98 0.24
CA ALA A 28 -5.54 6.62 -0.07
C ALA A 28 -5.65 5.96 -1.46
N GLN A 29 -5.00 6.55 -2.47
CA GLN A 29 -4.97 5.96 -3.82
C GLN A 29 -4.25 4.60 -3.84
N MET A 30 -3.17 4.44 -3.11
CA MET A 30 -2.47 3.16 -2.99
C MET A 30 -3.34 2.09 -2.31
N CYS A 31 -4.06 2.43 -1.26
CA CYS A 31 -5.00 1.54 -0.59
C CYS A 31 -6.14 1.15 -1.54
N LEU A 32 -6.74 2.11 -2.23
CA LEU A 32 -7.79 1.86 -3.21
C LEU A 32 -7.33 0.96 -4.35
N THR A 33 -6.15 1.24 -4.92
CA THR A 33 -5.53 0.40 -5.96
C THR A 33 -5.42 -1.04 -5.49
N TRP A 34 -4.96 -1.26 -4.27
CA TRP A 34 -4.83 -2.60 -3.71
C TRP A 34 -6.18 -3.31 -3.54
N GLU A 35 -7.15 -2.62 -2.95
CA GLU A 35 -8.48 -3.20 -2.73
C GLU A 35 -9.13 -3.62 -4.05
N VAL A 36 -9.08 -2.76 -5.06
CA VAL A 36 -9.68 -3.06 -6.37
C VAL A 36 -8.91 -4.19 -7.08
N LEU A 37 -7.58 -4.15 -7.08
CA LEU A 37 -6.74 -5.18 -7.71
C LEU A 37 -6.98 -6.56 -7.10
N HIS A 38 -7.02 -6.62 -5.77
CA HIS A 38 -7.32 -7.83 -5.03
C HIS A 38 -8.75 -8.34 -5.29
N CYS A 39 -9.75 -7.44 -5.31
CA CYS A 39 -11.13 -7.77 -5.60
C CYS A 39 -11.28 -8.37 -7.01
N GLN A 40 -10.68 -7.75 -8.04
CA GLN A 40 -10.71 -8.25 -9.42
C GLN A 40 -10.07 -9.65 -9.53
N TYR A 41 -8.93 -9.85 -8.86
CA TYR A 41 -8.27 -11.17 -8.78
C TYR A 41 -9.19 -12.22 -8.17
N THR A 42 -9.77 -11.94 -7.01
CA THR A 42 -10.63 -12.89 -6.28
C THR A 42 -11.88 -13.24 -7.06
N GLN A 43 -12.56 -12.24 -7.64
CA GLN A 43 -13.76 -12.45 -8.45
C GLN A 43 -13.47 -13.30 -9.69
N LEU A 44 -12.38 -13.01 -10.41
CA LEU A 44 -12.02 -13.79 -11.59
C LEU A 44 -11.61 -15.22 -11.23
N SER A 45 -10.86 -15.41 -10.16
CA SER A 45 -10.46 -16.73 -9.65
C SER A 45 -11.69 -17.57 -9.25
N GLN A 46 -12.67 -16.97 -8.57
CA GLN A 46 -13.95 -17.62 -8.25
C GLN A 46 -14.75 -17.99 -9.50
N LYS A 47 -14.79 -17.08 -10.49
CA LYS A 47 -15.47 -17.35 -11.76
C LYS A 47 -14.85 -18.53 -12.50
N ILE A 48 -13.52 -18.60 -12.58
CA ILE A 48 -12.81 -19.74 -13.20
C ILE A 48 -13.16 -21.05 -12.48
N SER A 49 -13.22 -21.03 -11.13
CA SER A 49 -13.54 -22.23 -10.35
C SER A 49 -14.98 -22.68 -10.52
N SER A 50 -15.91 -21.75 -10.69
CA SER A 50 -17.35 -22.06 -10.84
C SER A 50 -17.77 -22.36 -12.28
N GLN A 51 -17.07 -21.79 -13.28
CA GLN A 51 -17.39 -21.90 -14.70
C GLN A 51 -16.11 -22.07 -15.54
N PRO A 52 -15.43 -23.23 -15.47
CA PRO A 52 -14.15 -23.44 -16.14
C PRO A 52 -14.24 -23.35 -17.68
N ASP A 53 -15.37 -23.73 -18.27
CA ASP A 53 -15.56 -23.79 -19.72
C ASP A 53 -16.33 -22.57 -20.30
N SER A 54 -16.29 -21.43 -19.58
CA SER A 54 -16.98 -20.23 -20.05
C SER A 54 -16.37 -19.69 -21.35
N PRO A 55 -17.13 -19.50 -22.43
CA PRO A 55 -16.65 -19.00 -23.72
C PRO A 55 -16.44 -17.47 -23.73
N THR A 56 -16.20 -16.87 -22.58
CA THR A 56 -16.04 -15.42 -22.44
C THR A 56 -14.60 -15.03 -22.71
N PHE A 57 -14.37 -14.03 -23.54
CA PHE A 57 -13.06 -13.48 -23.89
C PHE A 57 -12.78 -12.18 -23.14
N TYR A 58 -11.51 -11.89 -22.86
CA TYR A 58 -11.06 -10.78 -22.01
C TYR A 58 -9.94 -9.96 -22.65
N ASN A 59 -9.85 -9.91 -23.97
CA ASN A 59 -8.76 -9.24 -24.70
C ASN A 59 -8.58 -7.79 -24.25
N HIS A 60 -9.66 -7.00 -24.24
CA HIS A 60 -9.61 -5.60 -23.81
C HIS A 60 -9.16 -5.46 -22.33
N SER A 61 -9.69 -6.28 -21.43
CA SER A 61 -9.27 -6.26 -20.03
C SER A 61 -7.79 -6.63 -19.88
N ALA A 62 -7.31 -7.63 -20.61
CA ALA A 62 -5.91 -8.04 -20.59
C ALA A 62 -4.98 -6.90 -21.04
N GLN A 63 -5.34 -6.21 -22.11
CA GLN A 63 -4.60 -5.04 -22.59
C GLN A 63 -4.54 -3.93 -21.55
N GLN A 64 -5.67 -3.61 -20.89
CA GLN A 64 -5.71 -2.60 -19.84
C GLN A 64 -4.85 -2.98 -18.61
N PHE A 65 -4.88 -4.26 -18.17
CA PHE A 65 -4.02 -4.72 -17.07
C PHE A 65 -2.53 -4.73 -17.46
N GLN A 66 -2.19 -5.05 -18.71
CA GLN A 66 -0.83 -4.90 -19.21
C GLN A 66 -0.38 -3.42 -19.20
N GLN A 67 -1.26 -2.49 -19.55
CA GLN A 67 -0.99 -1.06 -19.44
C GLN A 67 -0.73 -0.65 -17.99
N LEU A 68 -1.57 -1.08 -17.03
CA LEU A 68 -1.34 -0.84 -15.60
C LEU A 68 0.04 -1.36 -15.16
N LEU A 69 0.41 -2.57 -15.58
CA LEU A 69 1.70 -3.17 -15.28
C LEU A 69 2.86 -2.31 -15.79
N VAL A 70 2.79 -1.87 -17.05
CA VAL A 70 3.81 -1.00 -17.66
C VAL A 70 3.92 0.35 -16.93
N LEU A 71 2.80 0.95 -16.55
CA LEU A 71 2.79 2.21 -15.81
C LEU A 71 3.42 2.07 -14.43
N LEU A 72 3.12 0.98 -13.71
CA LEU A 72 3.75 0.66 -12.42
C LEU A 72 5.26 0.44 -12.56
N GLN A 73 5.69 -0.30 -13.60
CA GLN A 73 7.11 -0.52 -13.87
C GLN A 73 7.84 0.79 -14.16
N ARG A 74 7.30 1.63 -15.05
CA ARG A 74 7.87 2.95 -15.35
C ARG A 74 8.02 3.81 -14.11
N PHE A 75 7.01 3.83 -13.25
CA PHE A 75 7.11 4.58 -11.99
C PHE A 75 8.27 4.06 -11.13
N ILE A 76 8.34 2.73 -10.93
CA ILE A 76 9.38 2.08 -10.11
C ILE A 76 10.79 2.37 -10.66
N GLU A 77 10.95 2.39 -11.97
CA GLU A 77 12.23 2.63 -12.64
C GLU A 77 12.64 4.11 -12.60
N THR A 78 11.68 5.02 -12.71
CA THR A 78 11.93 6.47 -12.81
C THR A 78 12.07 7.13 -11.42
N GLU A 79 11.28 6.68 -10.43
CA GLU A 79 11.24 7.26 -9.07
C GLU A 79 12.61 7.51 -8.42
N PRO A 80 13.62 6.60 -8.51
CA PRO A 80 14.91 6.82 -7.88
C PRO A 80 15.70 8.03 -8.40
N PHE A 81 15.37 8.50 -9.60
CA PHE A 81 16.04 9.62 -10.27
C PHE A 81 15.27 10.94 -10.14
N GLU A 82 14.06 10.89 -9.59
CA GLU A 82 13.19 12.06 -9.43
C GLU A 82 13.46 12.78 -8.10
N PRO A 83 13.53 14.12 -8.10
CA PRO A 83 13.67 14.89 -6.87
C PRO A 83 12.34 14.97 -6.10
N GLY A 84 12.42 15.00 -4.77
CA GLY A 84 11.26 15.18 -3.90
C GLY A 84 10.87 13.94 -3.11
N THR A 85 9.78 14.04 -2.38
CA THR A 85 9.15 12.93 -1.66
C THR A 85 8.35 12.06 -2.62
N ARG A 86 8.11 10.82 -2.26
CA ARG A 86 7.34 9.90 -3.10
C ARG A 86 5.92 10.39 -3.42
N PRO A 87 5.16 10.97 -2.49
CA PRO A 87 3.88 11.59 -2.81
C PRO A 87 3.98 12.71 -3.85
N GLU A 88 5.00 13.57 -3.77
CA GLU A 88 5.24 14.63 -4.77
C GLU A 88 5.58 14.05 -6.14
N ILE A 89 6.48 13.05 -6.19
CA ILE A 89 6.85 12.35 -7.43
C ILE A 89 5.60 11.71 -8.06
N TYR A 90 4.80 11.01 -7.25
CA TYR A 90 3.55 10.41 -7.69
C TYR A 90 2.59 11.44 -8.29
N THR A 91 2.40 12.59 -7.63
CA THR A 91 1.50 13.64 -8.09
C THR A 91 1.97 14.22 -9.44
N ARG A 92 3.29 14.48 -9.60
CA ARG A 92 3.85 14.94 -10.88
C ARG A 92 3.68 13.90 -11.98
N MET A 93 4.00 12.64 -11.70
CA MET A 93 3.88 11.56 -12.67
C MET A 93 2.43 11.28 -13.05
N ARG A 94 1.47 11.39 -12.12
CA ARG A 94 0.05 11.21 -12.40
C ARG A 94 -0.49 12.27 -13.38
N ASN A 95 0.03 13.49 -13.36
CA ASN A 95 -0.34 14.51 -14.33
C ASN A 95 0.05 14.12 -15.78
N ALA A 96 1.21 13.45 -15.93
CA ALA A 96 1.66 12.93 -17.22
C ALA A 96 1.05 11.55 -17.57
N LEU A 97 0.72 10.75 -16.56
CA LEU A 97 0.23 9.38 -16.65
C LEU A 97 -1.07 9.23 -15.83
N PRO A 98 -2.21 9.76 -16.28
CA PRO A 98 -3.45 9.82 -15.49
C PRO A 98 -3.97 8.45 -15.05
N MET A 99 -3.63 7.37 -15.78
CA MET A 99 -4.01 5.99 -15.43
C MET A 99 -3.09 5.32 -14.41
N LEU A 100 -2.05 6.01 -13.92
CA LEU A 100 -1.15 5.48 -12.90
C LEU A 100 -1.93 5.16 -11.60
N LEU A 101 -1.78 3.93 -11.10
CA LEU A 101 -2.52 3.39 -9.95
C LEU A 101 -4.06 3.26 -10.14
N GLN A 102 -4.57 3.39 -11.38
CA GLN A 102 -5.95 3.08 -11.67
C GLN A 102 -6.07 1.63 -12.13
N VAL A 103 -6.81 0.83 -11.37
CA VAL A 103 -7.03 -0.59 -11.71
C VAL A 103 -8.17 -0.70 -12.71
N PRO A 104 -7.96 -1.39 -13.83
CA PRO A 104 -9.02 -1.63 -14.80
C PRO A 104 -10.10 -2.55 -14.25
N LYS A 105 -11.30 -2.43 -14.80
CA LYS A 105 -12.40 -3.36 -14.50
C LYS A 105 -12.32 -4.59 -15.39
N VAL A 106 -12.44 -5.78 -14.80
CA VAL A 106 -12.57 -7.02 -15.57
C VAL A 106 -13.92 -7.07 -16.25
N GLN A 107 -13.90 -7.01 -17.58
CA GLN A 107 -15.10 -7.11 -18.43
C GLN A 107 -14.86 -8.17 -19.49
N GLY A 108 -15.77 -9.15 -19.54
CA GLY A 108 -15.80 -10.14 -20.60
C GLY A 108 -16.59 -9.65 -21.80
N SER A 109 -16.22 -10.11 -22.98
CA SER A 109 -16.94 -9.89 -24.22
C SER A 109 -17.34 -11.22 -24.86
N ASP A 110 -18.47 -11.20 -25.60
CA ASP A 110 -18.90 -12.35 -26.38
C ASP A 110 -18.06 -12.47 -27.67
N GLN A 111 -18.01 -13.69 -28.20
CA GLN A 111 -17.24 -14.10 -29.39
C GLN A 111 -17.42 -13.19 -30.63
N LYS A 112 -18.58 -12.54 -30.79
CA LYS A 112 -18.94 -11.72 -31.96
C LYS A 112 -18.17 -10.38 -32.10
N LYS A 113 -17.33 -10.01 -31.12
CA LYS A 113 -16.60 -8.73 -31.10
C LYS A 113 -15.09 -8.84 -31.28
N LEU A 114 -14.56 -10.03 -31.56
CA LEU A 114 -13.15 -10.19 -31.89
C LEU A 114 -12.93 -9.79 -33.35
N GLU A 115 -11.91 -8.96 -33.59
CA GLU A 115 -11.38 -8.77 -34.93
C GLU A 115 -10.74 -10.09 -35.40
N ASP A 116 -10.86 -10.43 -36.67
CA ASP A 116 -10.56 -11.77 -37.24
C ASP A 116 -9.12 -12.28 -36.99
N ASP A 117 -8.19 -11.40 -36.57
CA ASP A 117 -6.76 -11.72 -36.35
C ASP A 117 -6.31 -11.75 -34.87
N GLU A 118 -7.18 -11.43 -33.91
CA GLU A 118 -6.81 -11.43 -32.48
C GLU A 118 -6.95 -12.80 -31.81
N LEU A 119 -5.87 -13.28 -31.20
CA LEU A 119 -5.92 -14.48 -30.37
C LEU A 119 -6.80 -14.24 -29.12
N PRO A 120 -7.75 -15.13 -28.84
CA PRO A 120 -8.67 -14.98 -27.72
C PRO A 120 -7.95 -15.11 -26.36
N VAL A 121 -8.10 -14.13 -25.48
CA VAL A 121 -7.61 -14.19 -24.11
C VAL A 121 -8.69 -14.76 -23.22
N LEU A 122 -8.46 -15.92 -22.65
CA LEU A 122 -9.38 -16.60 -21.75
C LEU A 122 -9.19 -16.14 -20.29
N ALA A 123 -10.15 -16.45 -19.42
CA ALA A 123 -10.11 -16.09 -18.01
C ALA A 123 -8.82 -16.53 -17.27
N PRO A 124 -8.28 -17.77 -17.48
CA PRO A 124 -7.02 -18.18 -16.87
C PRO A 124 -5.81 -17.36 -17.34
N ASP A 125 -5.80 -16.89 -18.58
CA ASP A 125 -4.68 -16.07 -19.09
C ASP A 125 -4.78 -14.64 -18.57
N LEU A 126 -5.98 -14.06 -18.50
CA LEU A 126 -6.19 -12.78 -17.81
C LEU A 126 -5.78 -12.86 -16.34
N LEU A 127 -6.09 -13.96 -15.63
CA LEU A 127 -5.70 -14.16 -14.24
C LEU A 127 -4.17 -14.06 -14.06
N LYS A 128 -3.38 -14.64 -14.97
CA LYS A 128 -1.90 -14.54 -14.96
C LYS A 128 -1.43 -13.10 -15.15
N VAL A 129 -2.11 -12.31 -15.99
CA VAL A 129 -1.78 -10.88 -16.18
C VAL A 129 -2.08 -10.09 -14.90
N ILE A 130 -3.21 -10.37 -14.22
CA ILE A 130 -3.54 -9.77 -12.93
C ILE A 130 -2.52 -10.17 -11.86
N GLU A 131 -2.11 -11.44 -11.79
CA GLU A 131 -1.05 -11.90 -10.88
C GLU A 131 0.27 -11.16 -11.11
N SER A 132 0.64 -10.93 -12.37
CA SER A 132 1.83 -10.14 -12.72
C SER A 132 1.70 -8.69 -12.27
N SER A 133 0.50 -8.11 -12.39
CA SER A 133 0.19 -6.76 -11.88
C SER A 133 0.28 -6.70 -10.35
N ILE A 134 -0.20 -7.72 -9.64
CA ILE A 134 -0.07 -7.85 -8.18
C ILE A 134 1.40 -7.93 -7.75
N LEU A 135 2.23 -8.72 -8.45
CA LEU A 135 3.66 -8.82 -8.17
C LEU A 135 4.38 -7.47 -8.37
N THR A 136 4.04 -6.76 -9.43
CA THR A 136 4.61 -5.44 -9.71
C THR A 136 4.14 -4.41 -8.70
N PHE A 137 2.85 -4.43 -8.33
CA PHE A 137 2.32 -3.60 -7.25
C PHE A 137 2.98 -3.92 -5.88
N HIS A 138 3.23 -5.20 -5.59
CA HIS A 138 4.01 -5.58 -4.41
C HIS A 138 5.41 -4.96 -4.41
N LEU A 139 6.08 -4.91 -5.57
CA LEU A 139 7.37 -4.24 -5.70
C LEU A 139 7.22 -2.73 -5.52
N PHE A 140 6.21 -2.11 -6.11
CA PHE A 140 5.86 -0.71 -5.91
C PHE A 140 5.74 -0.34 -4.43
N VAL A 141 4.92 -1.07 -3.66
CA VAL A 141 4.75 -0.84 -2.21
C VAL A 141 6.03 -1.15 -1.42
N LYS A 142 6.86 -2.10 -1.88
CA LYS A 142 8.14 -2.41 -1.24
C LYS A 142 9.16 -1.28 -1.40
N MET A 143 9.17 -0.62 -2.53
CA MET A 143 10.09 0.51 -2.83
C MET A 143 9.78 1.74 -1.98
N ASP A 144 8.54 1.96 -1.58
CA ASP A 144 8.12 3.07 -0.72
C ASP A 144 8.89 3.18 0.62
N LYS A 145 9.60 2.14 1.02
CA LYS A 145 10.48 2.17 2.20
C LYS A 145 11.86 2.78 1.96
N LYS A 146 12.34 2.76 0.72
CA LYS A 146 13.73 3.11 0.42
C LYS A 146 13.95 4.62 0.30
N SER A 147 12.90 5.38 0.00
CA SER A 147 13.04 6.82 -0.24
C SER A 147 13.54 7.62 0.97
N SER A 148 13.26 7.18 2.21
CA SER A 148 13.80 7.85 3.41
C SER A 148 15.23 7.46 3.76
N SER A 149 15.78 6.38 3.20
CA SER A 149 17.12 5.86 3.54
C SER A 149 18.25 6.40 2.64
N VAL A 150 17.93 6.82 1.42
CA VAL A 150 18.95 7.31 0.47
C VAL A 150 19.44 8.73 0.81
N ARG A 151 18.61 9.53 1.51
CA ARG A 151 19.02 10.86 1.99
C ARG A 151 20.13 10.83 3.04
N ASN A 152 20.32 9.71 3.74
CA ASN A 152 21.34 9.57 4.80
C ASN A 152 22.71 9.09 4.29
N LEU A 153 22.85 8.79 2.97
CA LEU A 153 24.13 8.36 2.40
C LEU A 153 25.02 9.52 1.93
N PHE A 154 24.50 10.75 1.87
CA PHE A 154 25.26 11.93 1.43
C PHE A 154 25.35 13.07 2.46
N GLY A 155 24.92 12.85 3.71
CA GLY A 155 24.94 13.90 4.73
C GLY A 155 25.27 13.39 6.12
N SER A 156 26.54 13.56 6.47
CA SER A 156 27.09 13.76 7.83
C SER A 156 26.91 12.69 8.90
N GLN A 157 28.04 12.28 9.41
CA GLN A 157 28.28 11.63 10.71
C GLN A 157 27.50 12.27 11.86
N ASN A 158 27.12 11.38 12.80
CA ASN A 158 26.69 11.63 14.18
C ASN A 158 25.20 11.94 14.41
N GLN A 159 24.46 10.95 14.79
CA GLN A 159 23.91 10.67 16.14
C GLN A 159 22.88 9.57 16.05
N MET A 160 23.18 8.43 16.67
CA MET A 160 22.17 7.44 17.06
C MET A 160 21.26 8.09 18.13
N THR A 161 20.11 8.58 17.72
CA THR A 161 18.99 8.85 18.63
C THR A 161 17.87 7.89 18.30
N THR A 162 17.56 7.05 19.27
CA THR A 162 16.46 6.09 19.23
C THR A 162 15.12 6.82 19.10
N PRO A 163 14.09 6.24 18.41
CA PRO A 163 12.78 6.88 18.20
C PRO A 163 12.00 7.25 19.46
N VAL A 164 12.41 6.74 20.62
CA VAL A 164 11.77 6.99 21.92
C VAL A 164 11.94 8.44 22.39
N HIS A 165 13.04 9.11 22.02
CA HIS A 165 13.31 10.48 22.48
C HIS A 165 12.49 11.56 21.75
N GLN A 166 12.00 11.27 20.55
CA GLN A 166 11.24 12.24 19.75
C GLN A 166 9.77 12.35 20.19
N VAL A 167 9.21 11.27 20.75
CA VAL A 167 7.88 11.28 21.38
C VAL A 167 7.87 12.05 22.69
N GLN A 168 8.97 11.97 23.46
CA GLN A 168 9.11 12.63 24.75
C GLN A 168 9.23 14.15 24.63
N CYS A 169 9.94 14.66 23.61
CA CYS A 169 10.07 16.09 23.36
C CYS A 169 8.77 16.77 22.88
N SER A 170 7.86 16.01 22.25
CA SER A 170 6.55 16.53 21.85
C SER A 170 5.57 16.61 23.05
N LEU A 171 5.74 15.75 24.05
CA LEU A 171 4.95 15.75 25.29
C LEU A 171 5.33 16.92 26.22
N GLU A 172 6.61 17.29 26.28
CA GLU A 172 7.08 18.37 27.15
C GLU A 172 6.71 19.77 26.66
N LYS A 173 6.54 19.97 25.36
CA LYS A 173 6.11 21.26 24.77
C LYS A 173 4.63 21.56 24.92
N SER A 174 3.79 20.58 25.29
CA SER A 174 2.34 20.73 25.43
C SER A 174 1.88 21.00 26.87
N SER A 175 2.79 21.11 27.84
CA SER A 175 2.40 21.19 29.26
C SER A 175 2.01 22.60 29.75
N ASN A 176 1.81 23.56 28.87
CA ASN A 176 1.45 24.93 29.27
C ASN A 176 0.10 25.43 28.72
N ALA A 177 -0.88 24.53 28.53
CA ALA A 177 -2.24 24.97 28.23
C ALA A 177 -3.25 24.21 29.14
N TYR A 178 -3.78 24.90 30.11
CA TYR A 178 -4.94 24.51 30.90
C TYR A 178 -6.15 24.33 29.98
N PHE A 179 -6.53 23.06 29.68
CA PHE A 179 -7.92 22.72 29.32
C PHE A 179 -8.17 21.20 29.49
N GLY A 180 -9.16 20.84 30.29
CA GLY A 180 -10.01 19.65 30.27
C GLY A 180 -9.35 18.26 30.34
N THR A 181 -9.46 17.60 31.49
CA THR A 181 -8.98 16.23 31.78
C THR A 181 -9.50 15.13 30.84
N GLU A 182 -10.54 15.34 30.07
CA GLU A 182 -11.12 14.33 29.17
C GLU A 182 -10.36 14.21 27.82
N VAL A 183 -9.76 15.29 27.32
CA VAL A 183 -9.02 15.27 26.05
C VAL A 183 -7.68 14.54 26.19
N TRP A 184 -7.01 14.67 27.32
CA TRP A 184 -5.70 14.03 27.60
C TRP A 184 -5.78 12.51 27.70
N THR A 185 -6.88 11.98 28.25
CA THR A 185 -7.07 10.52 28.33
C THR A 185 -7.29 9.90 26.95
N LEU A 186 -7.89 10.63 26.02
CA LEU A 186 -8.18 10.15 24.67
C LEU A 186 -6.91 10.08 23.80
N ASP A 187 -6.05 11.10 23.87
CA ASP A 187 -4.79 11.12 23.11
C ASP A 187 -3.78 10.08 23.62
N VAL A 188 -3.70 9.90 24.93
CA VAL A 188 -2.86 8.84 25.53
C VAL A 188 -3.41 7.45 25.18
N ALA A 189 -4.72 7.25 25.22
CA ALA A 189 -5.35 5.98 24.83
C ALA A 189 -5.12 5.68 23.34
N VAL A 190 -5.23 6.67 22.46
CA VAL A 190 -4.92 6.54 21.03
C VAL A 190 -3.45 6.24 20.80
N GLY A 191 -2.53 6.87 21.55
CA GLY A 191 -1.10 6.60 21.48
C GLY A 191 -0.74 5.16 21.91
N LEU A 192 -1.33 4.67 23.01
CA LEU A 192 -1.14 3.29 23.48
C LEU A 192 -1.74 2.26 22.51
N LEU A 193 -2.90 2.54 21.95
CA LEU A 193 -3.48 1.71 20.88
C LEU A 193 -2.57 1.65 19.67
N TRP A 194 -1.96 2.77 19.30
CA TRP A 194 -1.01 2.86 18.20
C TRP A 194 0.22 1.97 18.39
N ASP A 195 0.86 2.05 19.53
CA ASP A 195 2.07 1.27 19.82
C ASP A 195 1.77 -0.23 19.90
N ASN A 196 0.70 -0.63 20.57
CA ASN A 196 0.23 -2.01 20.59
C ASN A 196 -0.06 -2.53 19.18
N PHE A 197 -0.65 -1.68 18.34
CA PHE A 197 -0.98 -2.00 16.96
C PHE A 197 0.28 -2.22 16.11
N ARG A 198 1.29 -1.35 16.25
CA ARG A 198 2.59 -1.50 15.57
C ARG A 198 3.32 -2.78 15.96
N VAL A 199 3.29 -3.13 17.24
CA VAL A 199 3.89 -4.38 17.74
C VAL A 199 3.19 -5.59 17.14
N PHE A 200 1.87 -5.62 17.19
CA PHE A 200 1.06 -6.72 16.64
C PHE A 200 1.25 -6.89 15.12
N LEU A 201 1.26 -5.78 14.38
CA LEU A 201 1.52 -5.80 12.94
C LEU A 201 2.93 -6.31 12.63
N THR A 202 3.91 -5.95 13.45
CA THR A 202 5.28 -6.44 13.29
C THR A 202 5.37 -7.95 13.53
N GLN A 203 4.67 -8.48 14.52
CA GLN A 203 4.59 -9.92 14.78
C GLN A 203 3.94 -10.67 13.61
N LYS A 204 2.79 -10.20 13.10
CA LYS A 204 2.16 -10.78 11.89
C LYS A 204 3.10 -10.78 10.70
N LYS A 205 3.80 -9.67 10.47
CA LYS A 205 4.80 -9.57 9.40
C LYS A 205 5.95 -10.57 9.52
N VAL A 206 6.42 -10.81 10.74
CA VAL A 206 7.46 -11.83 10.99
C VAL A 206 6.93 -13.21 10.66
N LYS A 207 5.75 -13.60 11.20
CA LYS A 207 5.09 -14.88 10.92
C LYS A 207 4.90 -15.13 9.42
N LEU A 208 4.38 -14.14 8.68
CA LEU A 208 4.20 -14.24 7.22
C LEU A 208 5.54 -14.41 6.47
N LYS A 209 6.59 -13.72 6.92
CA LYS A 209 7.94 -13.90 6.33
C LYS A 209 8.54 -15.28 6.60
N GLU A 210 8.27 -15.84 7.75
CA GLU A 210 8.71 -17.22 8.09
C GLU A 210 7.98 -18.24 7.24
N LEU A 211 6.67 -18.11 7.05
CA LEU A 211 5.91 -18.94 6.13
C LEU A 211 6.49 -18.86 4.71
N ARG A 212 6.79 -17.66 4.22
CA ARG A 212 7.43 -17.49 2.91
C ARG A 212 8.81 -18.12 2.80
N LYS A 213 9.61 -18.11 3.86
CA LYS A 213 10.91 -18.80 3.87
C LYS A 213 10.74 -20.30 3.79
N LYS A 214 9.79 -20.88 4.53
CA LYS A 214 9.49 -22.31 4.49
C LYS A 214 9.06 -22.75 3.09
N THR A 215 8.17 -22.02 2.44
CA THR A 215 7.71 -22.33 1.07
C THR A 215 8.82 -22.18 0.01
N LYS A 216 9.71 -21.17 0.15
CA LYS A 216 10.85 -20.99 -0.78
C LYS A 216 11.89 -22.10 -0.69
N ASN A 217 12.18 -22.58 0.52
CA ASN A 217 13.21 -23.61 0.72
C ASN A 217 12.79 -24.97 0.14
N LEU A 218 11.49 -25.20 -0.05
CA LEU A 218 10.94 -26.43 -0.62
C LEU A 218 10.97 -26.48 -2.16
N LYS A 219 11.18 -25.33 -2.84
CA LYS A 219 11.07 -25.25 -4.30
C LYS A 219 12.09 -24.27 -4.91
N LYS A 220 12.92 -24.80 -5.81
CA LYS A 220 13.85 -24.03 -6.67
C LYS A 220 13.14 -23.22 -7.80
N LYS A 221 11.79 -23.20 -7.85
CA LYS A 221 11.01 -22.50 -8.88
C LYS A 221 10.70 -21.05 -8.50
N SER A 222 10.39 -20.24 -9.51
CA SER A 222 9.90 -18.86 -9.34
C SER A 222 8.69 -18.83 -8.40
N TRP A 223 8.73 -17.96 -7.39
CA TRP A 223 7.64 -17.76 -6.44
C TRP A 223 6.77 -16.54 -6.86
N PRO A 224 5.45 -16.57 -6.77
CA PRO A 224 4.57 -17.66 -6.30
C PRO A 224 4.39 -18.78 -7.33
N SER A 225 4.25 -20.02 -6.87
CA SER A 225 4.12 -21.19 -7.74
C SER A 225 2.82 -21.99 -7.55
N MET A 226 2.09 -21.71 -6.48
CA MET A 226 0.85 -22.38 -6.09
C MET A 226 -0.16 -21.34 -5.53
N ALA A 227 -1.44 -21.68 -5.52
CA ALA A 227 -2.49 -20.82 -4.96
C ALA A 227 -2.17 -20.37 -3.51
N ALA A 228 -1.68 -21.27 -2.66
CA ALA A 228 -1.25 -20.93 -1.30
C ALA A 228 -0.12 -19.89 -1.25
N ASP A 229 0.77 -19.87 -2.25
CA ASP A 229 1.82 -18.86 -2.36
C ASP A 229 1.25 -17.49 -2.76
N VAL A 230 0.19 -17.50 -3.57
CA VAL A 230 -0.52 -16.27 -3.97
C VAL A 230 -1.23 -15.68 -2.75
N ASP A 231 -1.96 -16.47 -1.97
CA ASP A 231 -2.62 -16.00 -0.74
C ASP A 231 -1.60 -15.41 0.24
N LEU A 232 -0.43 -16.04 0.38
CA LEU A 232 0.65 -15.52 1.20
C LEU A 232 1.21 -14.19 0.65
N LEU A 233 1.32 -14.04 -0.67
CA LEU A 233 1.69 -12.78 -1.30
C LEU A 233 0.66 -11.68 -1.00
N LEU A 234 -0.63 -11.98 -1.15
CA LEU A 234 -1.71 -11.05 -0.87
C LEU A 234 -1.66 -10.59 0.59
N GLY A 235 -1.53 -11.50 1.56
CA GLY A 235 -1.37 -11.15 2.98
C GLY A 235 -0.12 -10.33 3.28
N LEU A 236 0.99 -10.58 2.58
CA LEU A 236 2.20 -9.75 2.70
C LEU A 236 2.00 -8.33 2.17
N ILE A 237 1.17 -8.14 1.15
CA ILE A 237 0.82 -6.81 0.64
C ILE A 237 -0.10 -6.10 1.62
N ASP A 238 -1.15 -6.76 2.14
CA ASP A 238 -2.02 -6.20 3.18
C ASP A 238 -1.20 -5.62 4.35
N VAL A 239 -0.29 -6.42 4.91
CA VAL A 239 0.57 -5.97 6.01
C VAL A 239 1.49 -4.81 5.62
N LYS A 240 1.96 -4.75 4.38
CA LYS A 240 2.81 -3.63 3.93
C LYS A 240 2.02 -2.34 3.78
N ILE A 241 0.81 -2.42 3.26
CA ILE A 241 -0.07 -1.26 3.10
C ILE A 241 -0.46 -0.71 4.46
N MET A 242 -0.91 -1.56 5.39
CA MET A 242 -1.17 -1.13 6.77
C MET A 242 0.06 -0.46 7.40
N ASN A 243 1.27 -1.03 7.21
CA ASN A 243 2.51 -0.39 7.65
C ASN A 243 2.78 0.96 6.99
N ARG A 244 2.33 1.18 5.75
CA ARG A 244 2.48 2.47 5.08
C ARG A 244 1.52 3.49 5.65
N VAL A 245 0.26 3.12 5.87
CA VAL A 245 -0.73 3.96 6.54
C VAL A 245 -0.23 4.38 7.92
N LEU A 246 0.25 3.44 8.75
CA LEU A 246 0.78 3.72 10.07
C LEU A 246 2.09 4.55 10.10
N ARG A 247 2.67 4.89 8.96
CA ARG A 247 3.84 5.77 8.84
C ARG A 247 3.49 7.14 8.27
N MET A 248 2.21 7.41 8.03
CA MET A 248 1.78 8.75 7.66
C MET A 248 2.11 9.73 8.79
N GLU A 249 2.42 10.94 8.43
CA GLU A 249 2.71 12.00 9.39
C GLU A 249 1.46 12.36 10.22
N ARG A 250 0.30 12.32 9.57
CA ARG A 250 -1.01 12.45 10.20
C ARG A 250 -1.86 11.23 9.88
N ILE A 251 -2.56 10.72 10.88
CA ILE A 251 -3.51 9.61 10.71
C ILE A 251 -4.77 9.92 11.51
N SER A 252 -5.93 9.72 10.89
CA SER A 252 -7.22 9.92 11.54
C SER A 252 -7.63 8.67 12.35
N LYS A 253 -8.63 8.83 13.23
CA LYS A 253 -9.21 7.71 13.98
C LYS A 253 -9.82 6.68 13.04
N GLU A 254 -10.51 7.13 12.00
CA GLU A 254 -11.15 6.28 11.00
C GLU A 254 -10.11 5.44 10.24
N GLN A 255 -8.96 6.04 9.92
CA GLN A 255 -7.83 5.34 9.28
C GLN A 255 -7.20 4.29 10.22
N LEU A 256 -7.14 4.57 11.51
CA LEU A 256 -6.72 3.57 12.51
C LEU A 256 -7.70 2.41 12.62
N PHE A 257 -9.00 2.69 12.69
CA PHE A 257 -10.03 1.65 12.69
C PHE A 257 -9.98 0.80 11.42
N TRP A 258 -9.76 1.44 10.26
CA TRP A 258 -9.56 0.71 9.01
C TRP A 258 -8.38 -0.26 9.10
N CYS A 259 -7.25 0.18 9.63
CA CYS A 259 -6.10 -0.69 9.86
C CYS A 259 -6.43 -1.86 10.79
N GLU A 260 -7.19 -1.63 11.86
CA GLU A 260 -7.61 -2.67 12.80
C GLU A 260 -8.50 -3.71 12.12
N GLU A 261 -9.52 -3.27 11.38
CA GLU A 261 -10.40 -4.16 10.64
C GLU A 261 -9.66 -4.97 9.58
N LYS A 262 -8.75 -4.33 8.85
CA LYS A 262 -7.86 -5.01 7.89
C LYS A 262 -6.99 -6.07 8.56
N MET A 263 -6.49 -5.80 9.75
CA MET A 263 -5.63 -6.72 10.47
C MET A 263 -6.38 -7.94 10.99
N LYS A 264 -7.66 -7.79 11.37
CA LYS A 264 -8.53 -8.91 11.75
C LYS A 264 -8.72 -9.91 10.60
N LYS A 265 -8.66 -9.43 9.35
CA LYS A 265 -8.81 -10.23 8.14
C LYS A 265 -7.58 -11.05 7.73
N VAL A 266 -6.45 -10.81 8.35
CA VAL A 266 -5.20 -11.53 8.07
C VAL A 266 -4.79 -12.25 9.33
N ASP A 267 -5.01 -13.55 9.42
CA ASP A 267 -4.57 -14.35 10.56
C ASP A 267 -3.60 -15.46 10.17
N VAL A 268 -2.70 -15.82 11.09
CA VAL A 268 -1.73 -16.90 10.92
C VAL A 268 -1.84 -17.81 12.12
N THR A 269 -2.61 -18.89 11.94
CA THR A 269 -2.87 -19.91 12.95
C THR A 269 -2.30 -21.25 12.48
N ASP A 270 -1.59 -21.95 13.34
CA ASP A 270 -0.99 -23.27 13.09
C ASP A 270 -0.11 -23.34 11.83
N GLY A 271 0.58 -22.23 11.53
CA GLY A 271 1.46 -22.13 10.37
C GLY A 271 0.73 -22.04 9.03
N LYS A 272 -0.59 -21.83 9.04
CA LYS A 272 -1.41 -21.57 7.86
C LYS A 272 -1.91 -20.13 7.88
N LEU A 273 -1.93 -19.51 6.71
CA LEU A 273 -2.54 -18.21 6.52
C LEU A 273 -4.05 -18.39 6.33
N GLN A 274 -4.83 -17.69 7.14
CA GLN A 274 -6.26 -17.47 6.93
C GLN A 274 -6.45 -16.01 6.55
N ARG A 275 -7.15 -15.79 5.43
CA ARG A 275 -7.38 -14.46 4.89
C ARG A 275 -8.84 -14.30 4.46
N ASP A 276 -9.49 -13.27 4.98
CA ASP A 276 -10.81 -12.85 4.52
C ASP A 276 -10.64 -11.88 3.32
N PRO A 277 -11.12 -12.23 2.12
CA PRO A 277 -10.98 -11.42 0.92
C PRO A 277 -11.96 -10.26 0.85
N SER A 278 -12.85 -10.08 1.82
CA SER A 278 -13.86 -9.02 1.74
C SER A 278 -13.24 -7.63 1.75
N LEU A 279 -13.79 -6.75 0.92
CA LEU A 279 -13.29 -5.41 0.66
C LEU A 279 -13.59 -4.48 1.85
N ILE A 280 -12.61 -3.67 2.26
CA ILE A 280 -12.80 -2.54 3.18
C ILE A 280 -12.18 -1.30 2.53
N LEU A 281 -13.01 -0.32 2.20
CA LEU A 281 -12.53 0.93 1.63
C LEU A 281 -11.77 1.76 2.66
N PHE A 282 -10.66 2.33 2.22
CA PHE A 282 -9.86 3.24 3.06
C PHE A 282 -10.60 4.57 3.19
N PRO A 283 -10.76 5.12 4.41
CA PRO A 283 -11.32 6.44 4.62
C PRO A 283 -10.33 7.50 4.15
N GLY A 284 -10.79 8.37 3.24
CA GLY A 284 -10.00 9.45 2.63
C GLY A 284 -9.73 10.60 3.57
#